data_bd034c782a60bc015c574a89da629182
#
_entry.id   bd034c782a60bc015c574a89da629182
#
_cell.length_a   1.000
_cell.length_b   1.000
_cell.length_c   1.000
_cell.angle_alpha   90.00
_cell.angle_beta   90.00
_cell.angle_gamma   90.00
#
_symmetry.space_group_name_H-M   'P 1'
#
loop_
_entity.id
_entity.type
_entity.pdbx_description
1 polymer ?
#
loop_
_entity_poly.entity_id
_entity_poly.type
_entity_poly.pdbx_seq_one_letter_code
_entity_poly.pdbx_strand_id
1 'polypeptide(L)'
;ITLPKLLNCEEKTQIKRNFEKMIEAHIHGNIPQTSIRLWQIFLECAQNAQDDKVSNGYAEQIQNYVRQHYIDGFTSIQIQEVCGLSYKYAGTLFKEVTGQTIKEYQCTLRLRKAEQLLKETNKSIAEIAQLTGFSDVFYFSKIFHRKKGCPPGEYRKTYCRRWSRPCRRR
;
A
#
# COMPACT_ATOMS: atom_id res chain seq x y z
N ILE A 1 -5.66 26.23 -6.56
CA ILE A 1 -6.10 25.09 -7.38
C ILE A 1 -5.03 24.02 -7.23
N THR A 2 -5.28 23.04 -6.40
CA THR A 2 -4.38 21.87 -6.24
C THR A 2 -4.55 21.02 -7.50
N LEU A 3 -3.54 21.05 -8.37
CA LEU A 3 -3.50 20.15 -9.53
C LEU A 3 -3.47 18.69 -9.04
N PRO A 4 -4.25 17.81 -9.67
CA PRO A 4 -4.29 16.40 -9.27
C PRO A 4 -2.89 15.77 -9.38
N LYS A 5 -2.60 14.78 -8.53
CA LYS A 5 -1.35 13.99 -8.45
C LYS A 5 -0.84 13.40 -9.77
N LEU A 6 -1.68 13.46 -10.83
CA LEU A 6 -1.38 13.07 -12.21
C LEU A 6 -0.23 13.87 -12.86
N LEU A 7 0.19 14.97 -12.25
CA LEU A 7 1.23 15.86 -12.78
C LEU A 7 2.52 15.84 -11.95
N ASN A 8 2.83 14.74 -11.27
CA ASN A 8 4.19 14.54 -10.77
C ASN A 8 5.10 14.21 -11.97
N CYS A 9 5.37 15.25 -12.77
CA CYS A 9 6.09 15.18 -14.05
C CYS A 9 7.60 14.96 -13.90
N GLU A 10 8.14 14.73 -12.71
CA GLU A 10 9.58 14.52 -12.53
C GLU A 10 10.10 13.24 -13.19
N GLU A 11 9.25 12.23 -13.40
CA GLU A 11 9.64 10.96 -14.04
C GLU A 11 9.22 10.82 -15.51
N LYS A 12 8.34 11.70 -16.03
CA LYS A 12 7.82 11.59 -17.41
C LYS A 12 8.51 12.59 -18.34
N THR A 13 9.75 12.29 -18.67
CA THR A 13 10.64 13.10 -19.53
C THR A 13 10.01 13.49 -20.88
N GLN A 14 9.10 12.70 -21.42
CA GLN A 14 8.51 12.96 -22.73
C GLN A 14 7.40 14.02 -22.70
N ILE A 15 6.51 13.97 -21.72
CA ILE A 15 5.46 15.00 -21.53
C ILE A 15 6.09 16.37 -21.34
N LYS A 16 7.13 16.46 -20.49
CA LYS A 16 7.87 17.69 -20.25
C LYS A 16 8.49 18.24 -21.55
N ARG A 17 9.16 17.38 -22.33
CA ARG A 17 9.74 17.77 -23.63
C ARG A 17 8.70 18.25 -24.63
N ASN A 18 7.55 17.59 -24.70
CA ASN A 18 6.47 18.00 -25.58
C ASN A 18 5.87 19.34 -25.14
N PHE A 19 5.78 19.58 -23.83
CA PHE A 19 5.32 20.84 -23.28
C PHE A 19 6.27 22.01 -23.58
N GLU A 20 7.58 21.82 -23.40
CA GLU A 20 8.61 22.81 -23.70
C GLU A 20 8.59 23.16 -25.20
N LYS A 21 8.54 22.18 -26.09
CA LYS A 21 8.43 22.39 -27.54
C LYS A 21 7.11 23.05 -27.97
N MET A 22 6.02 22.80 -27.24
CA MET A 22 4.74 23.48 -27.46
C MET A 22 4.84 24.97 -27.14
N ILE A 23 5.46 25.33 -26.01
CA ILE A 23 5.69 26.73 -25.62
C ILE A 23 6.56 27.43 -26.66
N GLU A 24 7.65 26.81 -27.08
CA GLU A 24 8.56 27.35 -28.09
C GLU A 24 7.83 27.61 -29.42
N ALA A 25 7.05 26.65 -29.91
CA ALA A 25 6.24 26.81 -31.13
C ALA A 25 5.20 27.94 -30.97
N HIS A 26 4.61 28.08 -29.80
CA HIS A 26 3.65 29.15 -29.52
C HIS A 26 4.29 30.55 -29.55
N ILE A 27 5.46 30.70 -28.92
CA ILE A 27 6.22 31.97 -28.90
C ILE A 27 6.60 32.39 -30.32
N HIS A 28 6.95 31.47 -31.19
CA HIS A 28 7.26 31.72 -32.58
C HIS A 28 6.02 31.84 -33.52
N GLY A 29 4.81 31.86 -32.97
CA GLY A 29 3.57 32.03 -33.73
C GLY A 29 3.21 30.81 -34.63
N ASN A 30 3.86 29.65 -34.41
CA ASN A 30 3.61 28.45 -35.20
C ASN A 30 2.39 27.69 -34.64
N ILE A 31 1.20 28.16 -34.94
CA ILE A 31 -0.07 27.61 -34.46
C ILE A 31 -0.27 26.12 -34.82
N PRO A 32 0.01 25.67 -36.08
CA PRO A 32 -0.12 24.24 -36.40
C PRO A 32 0.75 23.34 -35.51
N GLN A 33 1.99 23.73 -35.28
CA GLN A 33 2.93 22.97 -34.46
C GLN A 33 2.53 22.96 -32.98
N THR A 34 2.03 24.07 -32.49
CA THR A 34 1.47 24.18 -31.13
C THR A 34 0.30 23.22 -30.93
N SER A 35 -0.64 23.16 -31.89
CA SER A 35 -1.79 22.26 -31.84
C SER A 35 -1.40 20.79 -31.87
N ILE A 36 -0.44 20.41 -32.72
CA ILE A 36 0.09 19.03 -32.79
C ILE A 36 0.70 18.62 -31.44
N ARG A 37 1.51 19.49 -30.82
CA ARG A 37 2.13 19.19 -29.54
C ARG A 37 1.12 19.07 -28.39
N LEU A 38 0.09 19.92 -28.41
CA LEU A 38 -1.02 19.83 -27.45
C LEU A 38 -1.73 18.48 -27.54
N TRP A 39 -2.04 18.02 -28.76
CA TRP A 39 -2.64 16.71 -28.98
C TRP A 39 -1.74 15.56 -28.53
N GLN A 40 -0.44 15.64 -28.76
CA GLN A 40 0.52 14.64 -28.29
C GLN A 40 0.52 14.55 -26.76
N ILE A 41 0.55 15.69 -26.07
CA ILE A 41 0.48 15.75 -24.60
C ILE A 41 -0.84 15.12 -24.12
N PHE A 42 -1.96 15.47 -24.77
CA PHE A 42 -3.27 14.94 -24.40
C PHE A 42 -3.35 13.41 -24.56
N LEU A 43 -2.87 12.88 -25.67
CA LEU A 43 -2.84 11.43 -25.93
C LEU A 43 -1.95 10.70 -24.91
N GLU A 44 -0.79 11.25 -24.59
CA GLU A 44 0.12 10.70 -23.59
C GLU A 44 -0.51 10.70 -22.18
N CYS A 45 -1.21 11.77 -21.81
CA CYS A 45 -1.95 11.84 -20.56
C CYS A 45 -3.11 10.83 -20.53
N ALA A 46 -3.82 10.65 -21.63
CA ALA A 46 -4.92 9.69 -21.73
C ALA A 46 -4.43 8.23 -21.63
N GLN A 47 -3.33 7.89 -22.29
CA GLN A 47 -2.69 6.57 -22.19
C GLN A 47 -2.23 6.27 -20.76
N ASN A 48 -1.54 7.23 -20.13
CA ASN A 48 -1.10 7.09 -18.73
C ASN A 48 -2.28 6.89 -17.76
N ALA A 49 -3.41 7.58 -17.99
CA ALA A 49 -4.61 7.41 -17.17
C ALA A 49 -5.25 6.02 -17.32
N GLN A 50 -5.13 5.40 -18.51
CA GLN A 50 -5.57 4.01 -18.70
C GLN A 50 -4.64 3.02 -18.02
N ASP A 51 -3.32 3.21 -18.14
CA ASP A 51 -2.32 2.37 -17.48
C ASP A 51 -2.46 2.40 -15.95
N ASP A 52 -2.70 3.59 -15.38
CA ASP A 52 -2.96 3.76 -13.94
C ASP A 52 -4.25 3.01 -13.52
N LYS A 53 -5.28 3.01 -14.34
CA LYS A 53 -6.54 2.30 -14.04
C LYS A 53 -6.36 0.78 -14.05
N VAL A 54 -5.61 0.26 -15.00
CA VAL A 54 -5.27 -1.16 -15.09
C VAL A 54 -4.36 -1.56 -13.92
N SER A 55 -3.35 -0.77 -13.62
CA SER A 55 -2.43 -1.00 -12.50
C SER A 55 -3.15 -1.01 -11.15
N ASN A 56 -4.10 -0.08 -10.96
CA ASN A 56 -4.94 -0.05 -9.77
C ASN A 56 -5.81 -1.31 -9.64
N GLY A 57 -6.36 -1.83 -10.76
CA GLY A 57 -7.13 -3.07 -10.79
C GLY A 57 -6.33 -4.28 -10.30
N TYR A 58 -5.10 -4.43 -10.78
CA TYR A 58 -4.21 -5.51 -10.31
C TYR A 58 -3.83 -5.35 -8.84
N ALA A 59 -3.52 -4.14 -8.40
CA ALA A 59 -3.19 -3.89 -7.00
C ALA A 59 -4.38 -4.21 -6.08
N GLU A 60 -5.60 -3.91 -6.49
CA GLU A 60 -6.82 -4.23 -5.76
C GLU A 60 -7.07 -5.74 -5.67
N GLN A 61 -6.87 -6.48 -6.76
CA GLN A 61 -6.96 -7.95 -6.75
C GLN A 61 -5.96 -8.56 -5.75
N ILE A 62 -4.71 -8.11 -5.76
CA ILE A 62 -3.68 -8.56 -4.82
C ILE A 62 -4.06 -8.18 -3.38
N GLN A 63 -4.54 -6.94 -3.13
CA GLN A 63 -4.98 -6.52 -1.80
C GLN A 63 -6.12 -7.41 -1.26
N ASN A 64 -7.11 -7.70 -2.09
CA ASN A 64 -8.25 -8.53 -1.71
C ASN A 64 -7.81 -9.96 -1.37
N TYR A 65 -6.93 -10.54 -2.18
CA TYR A 65 -6.37 -11.86 -1.91
C TYR A 65 -5.57 -11.89 -0.60
N VAL A 66 -4.68 -10.92 -0.39
CA VAL A 66 -3.90 -10.80 0.84
C VAL A 66 -4.79 -10.60 2.07
N ARG A 67 -5.89 -9.84 1.96
CA ARG A 67 -6.87 -9.67 3.06
C ARG A 67 -7.54 -10.98 3.46
N GLN A 68 -7.74 -11.89 2.52
CA GLN A 68 -8.34 -13.19 2.80
C GLN A 68 -7.34 -14.18 3.41
N HIS A 69 -6.06 -14.10 3.03
CA HIS A 69 -5.02 -15.08 3.36
C HIS A 69 -3.89 -14.56 4.25
N TYR A 70 -4.01 -13.37 4.85
CA TYR A 70 -2.90 -12.76 5.59
C TYR A 70 -2.46 -13.56 6.82
N ILE A 71 -3.33 -14.34 7.46
CA ILE A 71 -3.02 -15.18 8.63
C ILE A 71 -2.24 -16.41 8.19
N ASP A 72 -2.80 -17.20 7.28
CA ASP A 72 -2.23 -18.48 6.84
C ASP A 72 -0.99 -18.28 5.98
N GLY A 73 -0.88 -17.11 5.35
CA GLY A 73 0.17 -16.80 4.41
C GLY A 73 -0.20 -17.19 2.98
N PHE A 74 0.69 -16.87 2.07
CA PHE A 74 0.54 -17.16 0.65
C PHE A 74 1.91 -17.31 -0.02
N THR A 75 1.93 -18.04 -1.12
CA THR A 75 3.12 -18.24 -1.97
C THR A 75 3.17 -17.22 -3.10
N SER A 76 4.35 -17.08 -3.73
CA SER A 76 4.50 -16.27 -4.94
C SER A 76 3.65 -16.79 -6.10
N ILE A 77 3.47 -18.11 -6.19
CA ILE A 77 2.67 -18.76 -7.24
C ILE A 77 1.21 -18.34 -7.12
N GLN A 78 0.65 -18.36 -5.93
CA GLN A 78 -0.74 -17.94 -5.69
C GLN A 78 -0.99 -16.48 -6.07
N ILE A 79 -0.03 -15.58 -5.81
CA ILE A 79 -0.16 -14.19 -6.27
C ILE A 79 -0.13 -14.10 -7.79
N GLN A 80 0.72 -14.92 -8.47
CA GLN A 80 0.76 -14.98 -9.93
C GLN A 80 -0.57 -15.48 -10.53
N GLU A 81 -1.17 -16.51 -9.93
CA GLU A 81 -2.47 -17.05 -10.35
C GLU A 81 -3.59 -16.02 -10.22
N VAL A 82 -3.57 -15.22 -9.16
CA VAL A 82 -4.60 -14.19 -8.89
C VAL A 82 -4.57 -13.04 -9.91
N CYS A 83 -3.38 -12.57 -10.28
CA CYS A 83 -3.26 -11.39 -11.14
C CYS A 83 -2.78 -11.70 -12.56
N GLY A 84 -2.39 -12.95 -12.87
CA GLY A 84 -1.86 -13.34 -14.19
C GLY A 84 -0.48 -12.74 -14.52
N LEU A 85 0.20 -12.14 -13.54
CA LEU A 85 1.47 -11.45 -13.69
C LEU A 85 2.59 -12.21 -12.98
N SER A 86 3.84 -12.07 -13.43
CA SER A 86 4.98 -12.60 -12.66
C SER A 86 5.04 -11.94 -11.28
N TYR A 87 5.43 -12.69 -10.24
CA TYR A 87 5.49 -12.16 -8.86
C TYR A 87 6.37 -10.91 -8.73
N LYS A 88 7.47 -10.87 -9.49
CA LYS A 88 8.37 -9.71 -9.52
C LYS A 88 7.65 -8.45 -10.03
N TYR A 89 6.96 -8.58 -11.15
CA TYR A 89 6.22 -7.46 -11.74
C TYR A 89 5.02 -7.05 -10.89
N ALA A 90 4.23 -8.02 -10.40
CA ALA A 90 3.13 -7.79 -9.46
C ALA A 90 3.60 -7.05 -8.19
N GLY A 91 4.78 -7.40 -7.67
CA GLY A 91 5.36 -6.75 -6.49
C GLY A 91 5.79 -5.30 -6.75
N THR A 92 6.37 -5.01 -7.91
CA THR A 92 6.74 -3.64 -8.33
C THR A 92 5.50 -2.78 -8.48
N LEU A 93 4.53 -3.24 -9.28
CA LEU A 93 3.26 -2.57 -9.51
C LEU A 93 2.49 -2.32 -8.20
N PHE A 94 2.40 -3.32 -7.34
CA PHE A 94 1.75 -3.19 -6.05
C PHE A 94 2.41 -2.11 -5.18
N LYS A 95 3.75 -2.06 -5.17
CA LYS A 95 4.51 -1.06 -4.42
C LYS A 95 4.32 0.35 -4.99
N GLU A 96 4.30 0.50 -6.31
CA GLU A 96 4.04 1.79 -6.99
C GLU A 96 2.66 2.33 -6.63
N VAL A 97 1.63 1.48 -6.69
CA VAL A 97 0.25 1.89 -6.40
C VAL A 97 0.00 2.11 -4.90
N THR A 98 0.53 1.24 -4.02
CA THR A 98 0.19 1.24 -2.58
C THR A 98 1.25 1.88 -1.69
N GLY A 99 2.44 2.16 -2.20
CA GLY A 99 3.59 2.66 -1.46
C GLY A 99 4.29 1.62 -0.58
N GLN A 100 3.87 0.34 -0.60
CA GLN A 100 4.42 -0.72 0.24
C GLN A 100 4.49 -2.06 -0.50
N THR A 101 5.39 -2.93 -0.09
CA THR A 101 5.46 -4.27 -0.66
C THR A 101 4.29 -5.15 -0.21
N ILE A 102 3.99 -6.22 -0.96
CA ILE A 102 2.94 -7.19 -0.62
C ILE A 102 3.17 -7.79 0.78
N LYS A 103 4.42 -8.10 1.14
CA LYS A 103 4.79 -8.62 2.46
C LYS A 103 4.60 -7.59 3.58
N GLU A 104 4.92 -6.32 3.34
CA GLU A 104 4.68 -5.25 4.31
C GLU A 104 3.19 -5.02 4.51
N TYR A 105 2.40 -5.11 3.46
CA TYR A 105 0.94 -5.04 3.54
C TYR A 105 0.36 -6.18 4.37
N GLN A 106 0.79 -7.43 4.12
CA GLN A 106 0.42 -8.59 4.94
C GLN A 106 0.77 -8.37 6.42
N CYS A 107 2.00 -7.95 6.69
CA CYS A 107 2.46 -7.66 8.05
C CYS A 107 1.60 -6.59 8.73
N THR A 108 1.22 -5.54 8.00
CA THR A 108 0.33 -4.48 8.51
C THR A 108 -1.03 -5.02 8.90
N LEU A 109 -1.63 -5.92 8.11
CA LEU A 109 -2.90 -6.57 8.43
C LEU A 109 -2.79 -7.45 9.69
N ARG A 110 -1.74 -8.27 9.79
CA ARG A 110 -1.45 -9.10 10.97
C ARG A 110 -1.32 -8.26 12.23
N LEU A 111 -0.60 -7.14 12.16
CA LEU A 111 -0.44 -6.24 13.30
C LEU A 111 -1.73 -5.52 13.69
N ARG A 112 -2.58 -5.15 12.73
CA ARG A 112 -3.92 -4.59 13.02
C ARG A 112 -4.79 -5.60 13.76
N LYS A 113 -4.76 -6.87 13.33
CA LYS A 113 -5.49 -7.94 14.03
C LYS A 113 -4.93 -8.20 15.41
N ALA A 114 -3.61 -8.19 15.58
CA ALA A 114 -2.96 -8.32 16.88
C ALA A 114 -3.34 -7.17 17.81
N GLU A 115 -3.37 -5.94 17.33
CA GLU A 115 -3.81 -4.76 18.08
C GLU A 115 -5.25 -4.90 18.59
N GLN A 116 -6.14 -5.39 17.73
CA GLN A 116 -7.52 -5.69 18.12
C GLN A 116 -7.57 -6.74 19.23
N LEU A 117 -6.87 -7.86 19.08
CA LEU A 117 -6.85 -8.93 20.08
C LEU A 117 -6.23 -8.49 21.41
N LEU A 118 -5.20 -7.63 21.37
CA LEU A 118 -4.59 -7.06 22.57
C LEU A 118 -5.56 -6.19 23.36
N LYS A 119 -6.48 -5.50 22.68
CA LYS A 119 -7.50 -4.62 23.30
C LYS A 119 -8.71 -5.40 23.81
N GLU A 120 -9.13 -6.43 23.09
CA GLU A 120 -10.41 -7.10 23.28
C GLU A 120 -10.30 -8.41 24.08
N THR A 121 -9.10 -8.97 24.23
CA THR A 121 -8.91 -10.29 24.84
C THR A 121 -7.80 -10.33 25.87
N ASN A 122 -7.90 -11.29 26.81
CA ASN A 122 -6.84 -11.58 27.81
C ASN A 122 -5.85 -12.66 27.33
N LYS A 123 -5.84 -13.01 26.02
CA LYS A 123 -4.93 -14.00 25.47
C LYS A 123 -3.46 -13.59 25.69
N SER A 124 -2.59 -14.56 25.89
CA SER A 124 -1.16 -14.32 26.04
C SER A 124 -0.57 -13.69 24.76
N ILE A 125 0.57 -13.02 24.89
CA ILE A 125 1.26 -12.44 23.72
C ILE A 125 1.67 -13.51 22.71
N ALA A 126 2.03 -14.72 23.20
CA ALA A 126 2.36 -15.86 22.37
C ALA A 126 1.15 -16.37 21.56
N GLU A 127 -0.01 -16.53 22.20
CA GLU A 127 -1.26 -16.91 21.53
C GLU A 127 -1.67 -15.87 20.47
N ILE A 128 -1.54 -14.59 20.79
CA ILE A 128 -1.86 -13.53 19.82
C ILE A 128 -0.91 -13.56 18.62
N ALA A 129 0.37 -13.80 18.83
CA ALA A 129 1.33 -13.97 17.75
C ALA A 129 0.91 -15.12 16.82
N GLN A 130 0.59 -16.28 17.36
CA GLN A 130 0.12 -17.44 16.60
C GLN A 130 -1.19 -17.17 15.84
N LEU A 131 -2.20 -16.63 16.52
CA LEU A 131 -3.51 -16.31 15.94
C LEU A 131 -3.45 -15.25 14.82
N THR A 132 -2.38 -14.49 14.77
CA THR A 132 -2.15 -13.47 13.76
C THR A 132 -1.13 -13.88 12.69
N GLY A 133 -0.73 -15.17 12.69
CA GLY A 133 0.11 -15.76 11.67
C GLY A 133 1.62 -15.52 11.85
N PHE A 134 2.07 -15.10 13.05
CA PHE A 134 3.49 -15.05 13.36
C PHE A 134 3.94 -16.35 14.00
N SER A 135 4.92 -17.01 13.40
CA SER A 135 5.49 -18.27 13.92
C SER A 135 6.43 -18.03 15.12
N ASP A 136 6.97 -16.82 15.26
CA ASP A 136 7.91 -16.45 16.33
C ASP A 136 7.40 -15.24 17.09
N VAL A 137 7.21 -15.40 18.40
CA VAL A 137 6.75 -14.36 19.32
C VAL A 137 7.77 -13.23 19.52
N PHE A 138 9.06 -13.53 19.44
CA PHE A 138 10.12 -12.50 19.57
C PHE A 138 10.13 -11.61 18.32
N TYR A 139 10.03 -12.23 17.15
CA TYR A 139 9.90 -11.50 15.88
C TYR A 139 8.63 -10.64 15.86
N PHE A 140 7.51 -11.19 16.28
CA PHE A 140 6.25 -10.45 16.46
C PHE A 140 6.44 -9.23 17.35
N SER A 141 6.99 -9.42 18.56
CA SER A 141 7.18 -8.34 19.54
C SER A 141 8.09 -7.24 19.01
N LYS A 142 9.17 -7.61 18.31
CA LYS A 142 10.12 -6.68 17.68
C LYS A 142 9.45 -5.84 16.59
N ILE A 143 8.67 -6.47 15.70
CA ILE A 143 7.95 -5.77 14.63
C ILE A 143 6.85 -4.89 15.19
N PHE A 144 6.09 -5.39 16.17
CA PHE A 144 5.03 -4.65 16.82
C PHE A 144 5.60 -3.38 17.49
N HIS A 145 6.67 -3.51 18.25
CA HIS A 145 7.36 -2.37 18.87
C HIS A 145 7.80 -1.35 17.81
N ARG A 146 8.45 -1.81 16.73
CA ARG A 146 8.91 -0.92 15.66
C ARG A 146 7.77 -0.14 14.99
N LYS A 147 6.59 -0.76 14.85
CA LYS A 147 5.44 -0.14 14.17
C LYS A 147 4.52 0.66 15.09
N LYS A 148 4.46 0.32 16.38
CA LYS A 148 3.57 0.94 17.37
C LYS A 148 4.28 1.80 18.43
N GLY A 149 5.60 1.80 18.46
CA GLY A 149 6.43 2.58 19.39
C GLY A 149 6.56 1.97 20.79
N CYS A 150 5.81 0.89 21.11
CA CYS A 150 5.89 0.21 22.40
C CYS A 150 5.69 -1.30 22.25
N PRO A 151 6.21 -2.13 23.18
CA PRO A 151 6.01 -3.57 23.20
C PRO A 151 4.55 -3.97 23.34
N PRO A 152 4.11 -5.15 22.83
CA PRO A 152 2.72 -5.60 22.90
C PRO A 152 2.15 -5.64 24.33
N GLY A 153 2.97 -6.04 25.32
CA GLY A 153 2.56 -6.08 26.72
C GLY A 153 2.28 -4.70 27.30
N GLU A 154 3.09 -3.70 27.00
CA GLU A 154 2.86 -2.31 27.40
C GLU A 154 1.67 -1.71 26.67
N TYR A 155 1.54 -1.98 25.37
CA TYR A 155 0.40 -1.58 24.58
C TYR A 155 -0.91 -2.06 25.23
N ARG A 156 -0.99 -3.33 25.63
CA ARG A 156 -2.13 -3.88 26.35
C ARG A 156 -2.41 -3.10 27.62
N LYS A 157 -1.42 -2.87 28.49
CA LYS A 157 -1.59 -2.15 29.76
C LYS A 157 -2.15 -0.73 29.54
N THR A 158 -1.70 -0.05 28.53
CA THR A 158 -2.15 1.32 28.21
C THR A 158 -3.61 1.36 27.77
N TYR A 159 -4.06 0.38 26.98
CA TYR A 159 -5.42 0.34 26.45
C TYR A 159 -6.40 -0.45 27.31
N CYS A 160 -5.94 -1.46 28.10
CA CYS A 160 -6.77 -2.20 29.04
C CYS A 160 -7.05 -1.46 30.36
N ARG A 161 -6.38 -0.34 30.67
CA ARG A 161 -6.75 0.50 31.84
C ARG A 161 -8.22 0.95 31.80
N ARG A 162 -8.89 0.86 30.69
CA ARG A 162 -10.32 1.13 30.56
C ARG A 162 -11.22 0.02 31.11
N TRP A 163 -10.68 -1.22 31.33
CA TRP A 163 -11.43 -2.42 31.77
C TRP A 163 -10.99 -2.95 33.14
N SER A 164 -9.93 -2.43 33.74
CA SER A 164 -9.47 -2.83 35.06
C SER A 164 -10.18 -2.02 36.16
N ARG A 165 -11.49 -2.18 36.27
CA ARG A 165 -12.10 -2.06 37.60
C ARG A 165 -11.92 -3.41 38.27
N PRO A 166 -11.17 -3.50 39.38
CA PRO A 166 -11.07 -4.75 40.15
C PRO A 166 -12.47 -5.08 40.66
N CYS A 167 -12.95 -6.26 40.26
CA CYS A 167 -14.08 -6.89 40.95
C CYS A 167 -13.65 -7.07 42.39
N ARG A 168 -14.11 -6.20 43.31
CA ARG A 168 -14.00 -6.43 44.76
C ARG A 168 -14.78 -7.71 45.05
N ARG A 169 -14.07 -8.81 45.27
CA ARG A 169 -14.63 -9.96 45.94
C ARG A 169 -14.91 -9.52 47.40
N ARG A 170 -16.17 -9.53 47.78
CA ARG A 170 -16.58 -9.63 49.18
C ARG A 170 -16.53 -11.09 49.59
#